data_6e03295778fad4957ad037d4cbc94043
#
_entry.id   6e03295778fad4957ad037d4cbc94043
#
_cell.length_a   1.000
_cell.length_b   1.000
_cell.length_c   1.000
_cell.angle_alpha   90.00
_cell.angle_beta   90.00
_cell.angle_gamma   90.00
#
_symmetry.space_group_name_H-M   'P 1'
#
loop_
_entity.id
_entity.type
_entity.pdbx_description
1 polymer ?
#
loop_
_entity_poly.entity_id
_entity_poly.type
_entity_poly.pdbx_seq_one_letter_code
_entity_poly.pdbx_strand_id
1 'polypeptide(L)'
;MIKNINITDAEVSAELHGYMYLALYDFQGILHAGSRMTAEIVSNNEIKISDGILCNYGRFMRIVGSETVRIENGTSGVKRTDLIVARFNTNGTKETHELAVIKGSAGGAEPSYNQMDIYSGTGTRDLVLYAVHLNGLNIESVERKCQEYMSIRELINKVNTQESGTKFYGHDVIDVKNGITLEAKWNDTIVEFCWYGNLSYDWHMTATVDGEKFGNDSTMKNVLNTHTAFMFDISVSPDYPIWFKYSRAKNGFCVFTMKTCTVPRGTWLSGSHMMLR
;
A
#
# COMPACT_ATOMS: atom_id res chain seq x y z
N MET A 1 5.15 -24.82 29.05
CA MET A 1 5.03 -26.04 28.21
C MET A 1 5.43 -25.71 26.80
N ILE A 2 6.21 -26.56 26.13
CA ILE A 2 6.58 -26.38 24.71
C ILE A 2 5.59 -27.17 23.87
N LYS A 3 4.98 -26.51 22.86
CA LYS A 3 4.15 -27.16 21.85
C LYS A 3 4.90 -27.08 20.51
N ASN A 4 5.20 -28.22 19.92
CA ASN A 4 5.95 -28.31 18.66
C ASN A 4 4.98 -28.24 17.47
N ILE A 5 5.42 -27.56 16.40
CA ILE A 5 4.69 -27.44 15.14
C ILE A 5 5.66 -27.81 14.02
N ASN A 6 5.19 -28.56 13.01
CA ASN A 6 6.00 -28.95 11.83
C ASN A 6 7.21 -29.84 12.14
N ILE A 7 7.13 -30.71 13.13
CA ILE A 7 8.09 -31.80 13.32
C ILE A 7 7.38 -33.14 13.20
N THR A 8 8.16 -34.21 12.97
CA THR A 8 7.63 -35.58 12.90
C THR A 8 6.91 -35.91 14.21
N ASP A 9 5.74 -36.56 14.13
CA ASP A 9 4.89 -36.98 15.22
C ASP A 9 4.29 -35.86 16.11
N ALA A 10 4.33 -34.60 15.64
CA ALA A 10 3.60 -33.52 16.31
C ALA A 10 2.11 -33.54 15.94
N GLU A 11 1.26 -33.53 16.94
CA GLU A 11 -0.18 -33.24 16.74
C GLU A 11 -0.37 -31.73 16.58
N VAL A 12 -0.86 -31.30 15.41
CA VAL A 12 -1.13 -29.89 15.13
C VAL A 12 -2.62 -29.63 15.29
N SER A 13 -2.99 -29.01 16.40
CA SER A 13 -4.38 -28.64 16.67
C SER A 13 -4.81 -27.41 15.87
N ALA A 14 -6.12 -27.20 15.73
CA ALA A 14 -6.67 -25.98 15.14
C ALA A 14 -6.23 -24.71 15.89
N GLU A 15 -6.03 -24.82 17.21
CA GLU A 15 -5.46 -23.75 18.05
C GLU A 15 -4.05 -23.37 17.61
N LEU A 16 -3.15 -24.36 17.41
CA LEU A 16 -1.76 -24.12 16.99
C LEU A 16 -1.70 -23.53 15.58
N HIS A 17 -2.51 -24.03 14.64
CA HIS A 17 -2.64 -23.44 13.31
C HIS A 17 -3.12 -22.00 13.38
N GLY A 18 -4.16 -21.73 14.16
CA GLY A 18 -4.67 -20.37 14.33
C GLY A 18 -3.64 -19.42 14.92
N TYR A 19 -2.88 -19.86 15.92
CA TYR A 19 -1.81 -19.07 16.52
C TYR A 19 -0.68 -18.78 15.52
N MET A 20 -0.33 -19.75 14.68
CA MET A 20 0.64 -19.57 13.61
C MET A 20 0.17 -18.54 12.57
N TYR A 21 -1.11 -18.60 12.17
CA TYR A 21 -1.67 -17.60 11.25
C TYR A 21 -1.71 -16.20 11.87
N LEU A 22 -2.04 -16.11 13.18
CA LEU A 22 -1.97 -14.84 13.89
C LEU A 22 -0.55 -14.27 13.90
N ALA A 23 0.46 -15.09 14.19
CA ALA A 23 1.85 -14.68 14.23
C ALA A 23 2.41 -14.27 12.85
N LEU A 24 1.96 -14.92 11.76
CA LEU A 24 2.43 -14.64 10.40
C LEU A 24 1.75 -13.44 9.75
N TYR A 25 0.46 -13.25 10.01
CA TYR A 25 -0.34 -12.29 9.26
C TYR A 25 -0.84 -11.12 10.11
N ASP A 26 -1.01 -11.30 11.42
CA ASP A 26 -1.48 -10.30 12.39
C ASP A 26 -2.62 -9.41 11.87
N PHE A 27 -3.59 -10.01 11.16
CA PHE A 27 -4.75 -9.27 10.66
C PHE A 27 -6.06 -9.88 11.14
N GLN A 28 -7.07 -9.03 11.29
CA GLN A 28 -8.43 -9.41 11.61
C GLN A 28 -9.36 -8.67 10.64
N GLY A 29 -10.03 -9.43 9.78
CA GLY A 29 -10.89 -8.82 8.76
C GLY A 29 -11.24 -9.75 7.61
N ILE A 30 -11.85 -9.16 6.59
CA ILE A 30 -12.31 -9.85 5.39
C ILE A 30 -11.18 -9.90 4.37
N LEU A 31 -10.95 -11.07 3.78
CA LEU A 31 -10.00 -11.26 2.70
C LEU A 31 -10.64 -10.97 1.35
N HIS A 32 -9.84 -10.50 0.39
CA HIS A 32 -10.26 -10.31 -1.00
C HIS A 32 -10.45 -11.66 -1.69
N ALA A 33 -11.57 -12.35 -1.35
CA ALA A 33 -11.99 -13.59 -1.97
C ALA A 33 -13.51 -13.65 -2.03
N GLY A 34 -14.06 -14.21 -3.11
CA GLY A 34 -15.49 -14.25 -3.37
C GLY A 34 -16.08 -12.85 -3.52
N SER A 35 -17.30 -12.66 -3.06
CA SER A 35 -17.99 -11.36 -3.04
C SER A 35 -17.67 -10.52 -1.79
N ARG A 36 -16.61 -10.88 -1.06
CA ARG A 36 -16.06 -10.14 0.09
C ARG A 36 -17.07 -9.89 1.20
N MET A 37 -17.96 -10.85 1.45
CA MET A 37 -19.01 -10.76 2.48
C MET A 37 -19.83 -9.47 2.42
N THR A 38 -20.17 -8.97 1.23
CA THR A 38 -20.99 -7.76 1.08
C THR A 38 -22.37 -7.95 1.71
N ALA A 39 -22.88 -6.91 2.37
CA ALA A 39 -24.19 -6.90 2.99
C ALA A 39 -25.24 -6.25 2.09
N GLU A 40 -26.41 -6.86 1.99
CA GLU A 40 -27.58 -6.37 1.26
C GLU A 40 -28.80 -6.40 2.18
N ILE A 41 -29.56 -5.29 2.26
CA ILE A 41 -30.82 -5.24 3.00
C ILE A 41 -31.87 -5.94 2.15
N VAL A 42 -32.41 -7.06 2.62
CA VAL A 42 -33.41 -7.86 1.90
C VAL A 42 -34.82 -7.49 2.34
N SER A 43 -34.98 -7.16 3.62
CA SER A 43 -36.26 -6.73 4.20
C SER A 43 -36.01 -5.81 5.41
N ASN A 44 -37.10 -5.38 6.05
CA ASN A 44 -37.02 -4.49 7.23
C ASN A 44 -36.26 -5.11 8.42
N ASN A 45 -36.04 -6.41 8.39
CA ASN A 45 -35.43 -7.17 9.49
C ASN A 45 -34.46 -8.29 9.02
N GLU A 46 -34.06 -8.26 7.74
CA GLU A 46 -33.15 -9.28 7.20
C GLU A 46 -32.07 -8.65 6.36
N ILE A 47 -30.83 -9.07 6.61
CA ILE A 47 -29.63 -8.69 5.86
C ILE A 47 -29.00 -9.96 5.32
N LYS A 48 -28.75 -9.98 4.03
CA LYS A 48 -28.04 -11.04 3.34
C LYS A 48 -26.56 -10.69 3.26
N ILE A 49 -25.71 -11.59 3.74
CA ILE A 49 -24.25 -11.50 3.62
C ILE A 49 -23.80 -12.46 2.51
N SER A 50 -23.10 -11.95 1.51
CA SER A 50 -22.60 -12.75 0.38
C SER A 50 -21.45 -13.67 0.76
N ASP A 51 -21.05 -14.54 -0.16
CA ASP A 51 -19.88 -15.41 0.01
C ASP A 51 -18.59 -14.62 0.27
N GLY A 52 -17.67 -15.28 0.95
CA GLY A 52 -16.38 -14.70 1.28
C GLY A 52 -15.68 -15.46 2.41
N ILE A 53 -14.52 -14.99 2.76
CA ILE A 53 -13.70 -15.53 3.84
C ILE A 53 -13.18 -14.41 4.73
N LEU A 54 -13.16 -14.61 6.02
CA LEU A 54 -12.57 -13.71 7.01
C LEU A 54 -11.59 -14.43 7.92
N CYS A 55 -10.72 -13.66 8.55
CA CYS A 55 -9.89 -14.10 9.67
C CYS A 55 -10.30 -13.32 10.93
N ASN A 56 -10.63 -14.03 11.98
CA ASN A 56 -10.88 -13.52 13.32
C ASN A 56 -9.81 -14.05 14.27
N TYR A 57 -8.77 -13.27 14.51
CA TYR A 57 -7.67 -13.59 15.42
C TYR A 57 -6.99 -14.96 15.13
N GLY A 58 -6.66 -15.19 13.84
CA GLY A 58 -6.05 -16.43 13.35
C GLY A 58 -7.04 -17.58 13.06
N ARG A 59 -8.33 -17.42 13.37
CA ARG A 59 -9.39 -18.37 13.03
C ARG A 59 -10.14 -17.92 11.79
N PHE A 60 -10.25 -18.79 10.82
CA PHE A 60 -10.92 -18.48 9.56
C PHE A 60 -12.37 -18.93 9.56
N MET A 61 -13.24 -18.11 8.98
CA MET A 61 -14.62 -18.44 8.66
C MET A 61 -14.90 -18.19 7.19
N ARG A 62 -15.64 -19.09 6.56
CA ARG A 62 -16.05 -18.96 5.16
C ARG A 62 -17.56 -19.05 5.04
N ILE A 63 -18.18 -18.11 4.33
CA ILE A 63 -19.53 -18.22 3.82
C ILE A 63 -19.47 -18.80 2.40
N VAL A 64 -20.29 -19.84 2.13
CA VAL A 64 -20.46 -20.42 0.81
C VAL A 64 -21.83 -20.03 0.28
N GLY A 65 -21.85 -19.32 -0.87
CA GLY A 65 -23.07 -18.75 -1.41
C GLY A 65 -23.51 -17.48 -0.68
N SER A 66 -24.37 -17.57 0.29
CA SER A 66 -24.77 -16.44 1.12
C SER A 66 -25.40 -16.90 2.43
N GLU A 67 -25.41 -16.02 3.42
CA GLU A 67 -26.04 -16.23 4.73
C GLU A 67 -27.00 -15.08 5.02
N THR A 68 -28.20 -15.40 5.54
CA THR A 68 -29.19 -14.40 5.93
C THR A 68 -29.18 -14.20 7.43
N VAL A 69 -28.91 -12.96 7.85
CA VAL A 69 -28.89 -12.56 9.26
C VAL A 69 -30.18 -11.83 9.59
N ARG A 70 -30.90 -12.31 10.60
CA ARG A 70 -32.13 -11.70 11.07
C ARG A 70 -31.85 -10.68 12.16
N ILE A 71 -32.36 -9.47 11.95
CA ILE A 71 -32.32 -8.36 12.91
C ILE A 71 -33.68 -8.28 13.61
N GLU A 72 -33.69 -8.11 14.93
CA GLU A 72 -34.95 -7.90 15.64
C GLU A 72 -35.59 -6.57 15.21
N ASN A 73 -36.88 -6.57 15.05
CA ASN A 73 -37.62 -5.37 14.69
C ASN A 73 -37.33 -4.21 15.65
N GLY A 74 -37.24 -3.00 15.10
CA GLY A 74 -37.10 -1.79 15.88
C GLY A 74 -38.39 -1.39 16.59
N THR A 75 -38.37 -0.25 17.25
CA THR A 75 -39.53 0.36 17.94
C THR A 75 -39.84 1.68 17.29
N SER A 76 -41.11 1.95 17.07
CA SER A 76 -41.58 3.22 16.42
C SER A 76 -41.00 4.45 17.15
N GLY A 77 -40.40 5.35 16.40
CA GLY A 77 -39.78 6.58 16.91
C GLY A 77 -38.47 6.43 17.64
N VAL A 78 -37.89 5.19 17.68
CA VAL A 78 -36.65 4.93 18.38
C VAL A 78 -35.52 4.57 17.40
N LYS A 79 -34.37 5.20 17.55
CA LYS A 79 -33.15 4.81 16.85
C LYS A 79 -32.39 3.75 17.65
N ARG A 80 -31.82 2.76 16.96
CA ARG A 80 -31.00 1.71 17.54
C ARG A 80 -29.91 1.30 16.55
N THR A 81 -28.74 0.96 17.04
CA THR A 81 -27.67 0.38 16.23
C THR A 81 -27.36 -1.03 16.74
N ASP A 82 -27.54 -2.04 15.90
CA ASP A 82 -27.17 -3.41 16.16
C ASP A 82 -25.85 -3.73 15.44
N LEU A 83 -25.07 -4.70 15.95
CA LEU A 83 -23.86 -5.15 15.29
C LEU A 83 -24.06 -6.57 14.73
N ILE A 84 -23.65 -6.79 13.48
CA ILE A 84 -23.42 -8.13 12.94
C ILE A 84 -21.96 -8.46 13.16
N VAL A 85 -21.69 -9.57 13.84
CA VAL A 85 -20.34 -10.01 14.22
C VAL A 85 -20.07 -11.42 13.74
N ALA A 86 -18.82 -11.71 13.38
CA ALA A 86 -18.32 -13.08 13.30
C ALA A 86 -17.86 -13.47 14.70
N ARG A 87 -18.64 -14.32 15.36
CA ARG A 87 -18.43 -14.77 16.75
C ARG A 87 -17.69 -16.09 16.78
N PHE A 88 -16.50 -16.07 17.35
CA PHE A 88 -15.77 -17.27 17.69
C PHE A 88 -15.95 -17.59 19.18
N ASN A 89 -16.33 -18.82 19.49
CA ASN A 89 -16.42 -19.30 20.87
C ASN A 89 -15.54 -20.54 21.05
N THR A 90 -14.87 -20.62 22.17
CA THR A 90 -14.16 -21.83 22.61
C THR A 90 -14.37 -22.09 24.09
N ASN A 91 -14.56 -23.36 24.44
CA ASN A 91 -14.55 -23.81 25.81
C ASN A 91 -13.31 -24.69 26.14
N GLY A 92 -12.29 -24.60 25.28
CA GLY A 92 -11.06 -25.40 25.38
C GLY A 92 -11.14 -26.77 24.71
N THR A 93 -12.36 -27.28 24.44
CA THR A 93 -12.58 -28.61 23.81
C THR A 93 -13.36 -28.47 22.50
N LYS A 94 -14.36 -27.60 22.49
CA LYS A 94 -15.20 -27.34 21.32
C LYS A 94 -15.09 -25.89 20.89
N GLU A 95 -14.95 -25.70 19.60
CA GLU A 95 -14.90 -24.40 18.97
C GLU A 95 -16.09 -24.22 18.02
N THR A 96 -16.64 -23.00 17.97
CA THR A 96 -17.66 -22.58 17.00
C THR A 96 -17.33 -21.24 16.42
N HIS A 97 -17.67 -21.04 15.14
CA HIS A 97 -17.51 -19.77 14.46
C HIS A 97 -18.78 -19.52 13.64
N GLU A 98 -19.51 -18.45 13.94
CA GLU A 98 -20.84 -18.17 13.38
C GLU A 98 -21.08 -16.67 13.21
N LEU A 99 -22.06 -16.31 12.39
CA LEU A 99 -22.59 -14.93 12.38
C LEU A 99 -23.55 -14.77 13.55
N ALA A 100 -23.39 -13.71 14.31
CA ALA A 100 -24.28 -13.36 15.42
C ALA A 100 -24.68 -11.89 15.36
N VAL A 101 -25.82 -11.56 16.00
CA VAL A 101 -26.25 -10.17 16.14
C VAL A 101 -26.12 -9.76 17.60
N ILE A 102 -25.49 -8.62 17.83
CA ILE A 102 -25.47 -7.95 19.13
C ILE A 102 -26.47 -6.79 19.04
N LYS A 103 -27.58 -6.93 19.77
CA LYS A 103 -28.62 -5.92 19.81
C LYS A 103 -28.17 -4.70 20.60
N GLY A 104 -28.31 -3.53 20.03
CA GLY A 104 -28.07 -2.27 20.71
C GLY A 104 -29.22 -1.79 21.58
N SER A 105 -29.02 -0.67 22.25
CA SER A 105 -29.99 0.00 23.09
C SER A 105 -30.66 1.17 22.36
N ALA A 106 -31.78 1.63 22.88
CA ALA A 106 -32.42 2.86 22.41
C ALA A 106 -31.43 4.06 22.52
N GLY A 107 -31.45 4.93 21.50
CA GLY A 107 -30.56 6.08 21.44
C GLY A 107 -29.46 5.97 20.37
N GLY A 108 -29.32 4.83 19.69
CA GLY A 108 -28.47 4.65 18.50
C GLY A 108 -26.99 4.40 18.77
N ALA A 109 -26.54 4.31 20.03
CA ALA A 109 -25.15 3.97 20.36
C ALA A 109 -24.83 2.50 19.98
N GLU A 110 -23.64 2.26 19.51
CA GLU A 110 -23.15 0.89 19.22
C GLU A 110 -23.01 0.09 20.53
N PRO A 111 -23.46 -1.19 20.57
CA PRO A 111 -23.28 -2.02 21.74
C PRO A 111 -21.81 -2.49 21.89
N SER A 112 -21.43 -2.85 23.12
CA SER A 112 -20.16 -3.51 23.38
C SER A 112 -20.13 -4.93 22.83
N TYR A 113 -18.95 -5.43 22.49
CA TYR A 113 -18.72 -6.76 21.96
C TYR A 113 -17.52 -7.44 22.63
N ASN A 114 -17.40 -8.77 22.48
CA ASN A 114 -16.40 -9.54 23.18
C ASN A 114 -15.04 -9.49 22.46
N GLN A 115 -13.97 -9.29 23.22
CA GLN A 115 -12.59 -9.27 22.73
C GLN A 115 -11.64 -10.13 23.58
N MET A 116 -12.12 -11.29 24.04
CA MET A 116 -11.30 -12.17 24.85
C MET A 116 -10.17 -12.79 24.03
N ASP A 117 -9.07 -13.09 24.71
CA ASP A 117 -8.00 -13.91 24.13
C ASP A 117 -8.46 -15.38 24.05
N ILE A 118 -8.67 -15.85 22.83
CA ILE A 118 -9.13 -17.22 22.55
C ILE A 118 -8.04 -18.28 22.69
N TYR A 119 -6.79 -17.89 22.88
CA TYR A 119 -5.66 -18.79 23.14
C TYR A 119 -5.37 -19.00 24.62
N SER A 120 -6.11 -18.34 25.50
CA SER A 120 -6.05 -18.55 26.95
C SER A 120 -6.89 -19.73 27.47
N GLY A 121 -7.53 -20.48 26.57
CA GLY A 121 -8.26 -21.72 26.86
C GLY A 121 -9.77 -21.64 26.62
N THR A 122 -10.49 -20.67 27.19
CA THR A 122 -11.94 -20.50 27.01
C THR A 122 -12.26 -19.03 26.76
N GLY A 123 -13.21 -18.76 25.87
CA GLY A 123 -13.61 -17.38 25.64
C GLY A 123 -14.46 -17.16 24.39
N THR A 124 -14.93 -15.93 24.27
CA THR A 124 -15.69 -15.43 23.11
C THR A 124 -14.95 -14.26 22.52
N ARG A 125 -14.77 -14.29 21.19
CA ARG A 125 -14.22 -13.16 20.45
C ARG A 125 -15.11 -12.82 19.28
N ASP A 126 -15.51 -11.55 19.21
CA ASP A 126 -16.34 -11.01 18.17
C ASP A 126 -15.49 -10.15 17.23
N LEU A 127 -15.58 -10.41 15.94
CA LEU A 127 -15.11 -9.49 14.89
C LEU A 127 -16.33 -8.76 14.33
N VAL A 128 -16.41 -7.46 14.55
CA VAL A 128 -17.53 -6.65 14.06
C VAL A 128 -17.43 -6.49 12.55
N LEU A 129 -18.44 -7.01 11.82
CA LEU A 129 -18.52 -6.94 10.37
C LEU A 129 -19.29 -5.70 9.93
N TYR A 130 -20.48 -5.49 10.51
CA TYR A 130 -21.39 -4.43 10.14
C TYR A 130 -22.08 -3.78 11.36
N ALA A 131 -22.27 -2.47 11.29
CA ALA A 131 -23.24 -1.77 12.11
C ALA A 131 -24.54 -1.63 11.33
N VAL A 132 -25.67 -2.00 11.94
CA VAL A 132 -27.00 -1.93 11.36
C VAL A 132 -27.77 -0.84 12.07
N HIS A 133 -28.05 0.23 11.36
CA HIS A 133 -28.78 1.37 11.89
C HIS A 133 -30.29 1.21 11.64
N LEU A 134 -31.08 1.17 12.71
CA LEU A 134 -32.51 1.13 12.66
C LEU A 134 -33.09 2.51 13.01
N ASN A 135 -34.13 2.90 12.26
CA ASN A 135 -34.94 4.08 12.54
C ASN A 135 -36.41 3.67 12.57
N GLY A 136 -36.97 3.68 13.77
CA GLY A 136 -38.29 3.10 13.97
C GLY A 136 -38.31 1.61 13.71
N LEU A 137 -39.20 1.14 12.83
CA LEU A 137 -39.36 -0.30 12.52
C LEU A 137 -38.41 -0.79 11.41
N ASN A 138 -37.71 0.10 10.72
CA ASN A 138 -36.96 -0.23 9.51
C ASN A 138 -35.49 -0.19 9.73
N ILE A 139 -34.72 -1.01 8.99
CA ILE A 139 -33.29 -0.85 8.77
C ILE A 139 -33.12 0.37 7.85
N GLU A 140 -32.42 1.39 8.35
CA GLU A 140 -32.13 2.62 7.62
C GLU A 140 -30.86 2.47 6.76
N SER A 141 -29.81 1.87 7.34
CA SER A 141 -28.55 1.62 6.65
C SER A 141 -27.74 0.52 7.30
N VAL A 142 -26.78 0.01 6.54
CA VAL A 142 -25.78 -0.98 6.99
C VAL A 142 -24.41 -0.44 6.66
N GLU A 143 -23.59 -0.23 7.68
CA GLU A 143 -22.23 0.30 7.58
C GLU A 143 -21.22 -0.83 7.80
N ARG A 144 -20.26 -1.00 6.86
CA ARG A 144 -19.17 -1.95 7.08
C ARG A 144 -18.18 -1.40 8.10
N LYS A 145 -17.88 -2.17 9.13
CA LYS A 145 -16.92 -1.84 10.20
C LYS A 145 -15.62 -2.63 10.05
N CYS A 146 -15.69 -3.77 9.41
CA CYS A 146 -14.56 -4.68 9.24
C CYS A 146 -13.64 -4.23 8.13
N GLN A 147 -12.34 -4.28 8.38
CA GLN A 147 -11.31 -4.00 7.38
C GLN A 147 -11.26 -5.10 6.32
N GLU A 148 -10.97 -4.73 5.08
CA GLU A 148 -10.67 -5.65 3.99
C GLU A 148 -9.16 -5.73 3.76
N TYR A 149 -8.68 -6.95 3.49
CA TYR A 149 -7.27 -7.22 3.22
C TYR A 149 -7.07 -7.78 1.82
N MET A 150 -6.19 -7.13 1.09
CA MET A 150 -5.79 -7.56 -0.25
C MET A 150 -5.10 -8.93 -0.20
N SER A 151 -5.25 -9.70 -1.27
CA SER A 151 -4.40 -10.87 -1.49
C SER A 151 -2.94 -10.44 -1.66
N ILE A 152 -2.01 -11.36 -1.39
CA ILE A 152 -0.57 -11.11 -1.64
C ILE A 152 -0.33 -10.73 -3.10
N ARG A 153 -1.05 -11.31 -4.04
CA ARG A 153 -0.96 -10.96 -5.47
C ARG A 153 -1.39 -9.51 -5.74
N GLU A 154 -2.51 -9.09 -5.17
CA GLU A 154 -2.97 -7.70 -5.30
C GLU A 154 -2.00 -6.72 -4.67
N LEU A 155 -1.43 -7.08 -3.51
CA LEU A 155 -0.41 -6.28 -2.84
C LEU A 155 0.85 -6.16 -3.70
N ILE A 156 1.36 -7.27 -4.25
CA ILE A 156 2.51 -7.27 -5.17
C ILE A 156 2.22 -6.41 -6.39
N ASN A 157 1.04 -6.55 -7.00
CA ASN A 157 0.65 -5.73 -8.14
C ASN A 157 0.60 -4.25 -7.77
N LYS A 158 0.08 -3.91 -6.60
CA LYS A 158 0.04 -2.53 -6.10
C LYS A 158 1.43 -1.97 -5.86
N VAL A 159 2.33 -2.75 -5.26
CA VAL A 159 3.74 -2.37 -5.07
C VAL A 159 4.41 -2.17 -6.43
N ASN A 160 4.32 -3.14 -7.33
CA ASN A 160 4.92 -3.05 -8.67
C ASN A 160 4.37 -1.87 -9.48
N THR A 161 3.08 -1.53 -9.33
CA THR A 161 2.50 -0.33 -9.97
C THR A 161 2.93 0.96 -9.28
N GLN A 162 3.29 0.92 -8.00
CA GLN A 162 3.89 2.05 -7.29
C GLN A 162 5.38 2.20 -7.64
N GLU A 163 6.12 1.10 -7.80
CA GLU A 163 7.52 1.14 -8.24
C GLU A 163 7.68 1.57 -9.69
N SER A 164 6.70 1.31 -10.57
CA SER A 164 6.69 1.85 -11.94
C SER A 164 6.29 3.33 -12.01
N GLY A 165 6.03 3.98 -10.88
CA GLY A 165 5.64 5.38 -10.77
C GLY A 165 5.91 5.96 -9.41
N THR A 166 7.18 6.28 -9.10
CA THR A 166 7.44 7.34 -8.13
C THR A 166 6.63 8.55 -8.60
N LYS A 167 5.53 8.87 -7.91
CA LYS A 167 4.72 10.03 -8.28
C LYS A 167 5.54 11.28 -8.00
N PHE A 168 6.13 11.80 -9.05
CA PHE A 168 6.67 13.14 -9.05
C PHE A 168 5.51 14.12 -9.24
N TYR A 169 5.41 15.12 -8.38
CA TYR A 169 4.45 16.22 -8.53
C TYR A 169 5.12 17.49 -9.06
N GLY A 170 6.45 17.55 -9.02
CA GLY A 170 7.24 18.60 -9.61
C GLY A 170 8.00 18.10 -10.84
N HIS A 171 8.06 18.93 -11.87
CA HIS A 171 8.82 18.69 -13.10
C HIS A 171 9.26 20.04 -13.66
N ASP A 172 10.52 20.13 -14.07
CA ASP A 172 11.06 21.30 -14.76
C ASP A 172 12.15 20.87 -15.74
N VAL A 173 12.21 21.55 -16.87
CA VAL A 173 13.31 21.43 -17.83
C VAL A 173 14.39 22.44 -17.44
N ILE A 174 15.54 21.91 -17.02
CA ILE A 174 16.66 22.71 -16.53
C ILE A 174 17.38 23.42 -17.71
N ASP A 175 17.65 22.66 -18.77
CA ASP A 175 18.31 23.17 -19.94
C ASP A 175 18.14 22.25 -21.16
N VAL A 176 18.32 22.80 -22.36
CA VAL A 176 18.44 22.04 -23.61
C VAL A 176 19.69 22.55 -24.34
N LYS A 177 20.67 21.67 -24.50
CA LYS A 177 21.94 21.99 -25.14
C LYS A 177 22.37 20.87 -26.08
N ASN A 178 22.77 21.23 -27.31
CA ASN A 178 23.21 20.31 -28.36
C ASN A 178 22.21 19.13 -28.58
N GLY A 179 20.90 19.39 -28.50
CA GLY A 179 19.87 18.37 -28.67
C GLY A 179 19.62 17.48 -27.43
N ILE A 180 20.38 17.69 -26.35
CA ILE A 180 20.17 16.99 -25.08
C ILE A 180 19.29 17.84 -24.17
N THR A 181 18.22 17.28 -23.69
CA THR A 181 17.36 17.84 -22.67
C THR A 181 17.80 17.35 -21.30
N LEU A 182 17.98 18.27 -20.37
CA LEU A 182 18.18 17.98 -18.93
C LEU A 182 16.93 18.43 -18.19
N GLU A 183 16.29 17.53 -17.46
CA GLU A 183 15.11 17.80 -16.65
C GLU A 183 15.25 17.25 -15.24
N ALA A 184 14.50 17.83 -14.32
CA ALA A 184 14.34 17.31 -12.97
C ALA A 184 12.86 16.99 -12.70
N LYS A 185 12.62 15.86 -12.06
CA LYS A 185 11.32 15.46 -11.53
C LYS A 185 11.47 15.21 -10.03
N TRP A 186 10.53 15.67 -9.22
CA TRP A 186 10.67 15.54 -7.77
C TRP A 186 9.35 15.34 -7.03
N ASN A 187 9.49 14.81 -5.84
CA ASN A 187 8.47 14.79 -4.80
C ASN A 187 9.08 15.29 -3.46
N ASP A 188 8.40 15.06 -2.33
CA ASP A 188 8.89 15.54 -1.03
C ASP A 188 10.19 14.89 -0.56
N THR A 189 10.51 13.71 -1.08
CA THR A 189 11.60 12.87 -0.57
C THR A 189 12.76 12.74 -1.54
N ILE A 190 12.47 12.68 -2.83
CA ILE A 190 13.47 12.40 -3.86
C ILE A 190 13.39 13.36 -5.04
N VAL A 191 14.51 13.50 -5.72
CA VAL A 191 14.61 14.15 -7.02
C VAL A 191 15.29 13.20 -7.99
N GLU A 192 14.74 13.10 -9.19
CA GLU A 192 15.32 12.40 -10.33
C GLU A 192 15.75 13.42 -11.39
N PHE A 193 17.03 13.35 -11.79
CA PHE A 193 17.54 14.06 -12.93
C PHE A 193 17.56 13.14 -14.13
N CYS A 194 16.87 13.52 -15.19
CA CYS A 194 16.84 12.82 -16.46
C CYS A 194 17.47 13.68 -17.53
N TRP A 195 18.25 13.07 -18.40
CA TRP A 195 18.79 13.75 -19.57
C TRP A 195 18.77 12.78 -20.73
N TYR A 196 18.36 13.28 -21.88
CA TYR A 196 18.12 12.47 -23.07
C TYR A 196 18.10 13.33 -24.32
N GLY A 197 18.43 12.71 -25.44
CA GLY A 197 18.29 13.32 -26.76
C GLY A 197 19.33 12.84 -27.76
N ASN A 198 19.17 13.28 -29.00
CA ASN A 198 20.14 13.09 -30.07
C ASN A 198 21.00 14.33 -30.20
N LEU A 199 22.32 14.16 -30.34
CA LEU A 199 23.20 15.27 -30.58
C LEU A 199 22.88 15.95 -31.89
N SER A 200 22.73 17.28 -31.87
CA SER A 200 22.45 18.10 -33.04
C SER A 200 23.70 18.41 -33.86
N TYR A 201 24.88 18.39 -33.24
CA TYR A 201 26.19 18.53 -33.85
C TYR A 201 27.24 17.71 -33.12
N ASP A 202 28.42 17.52 -33.72
CA ASP A 202 29.52 16.79 -33.09
C ASP A 202 29.92 17.47 -31.78
N TRP A 203 30.01 16.69 -30.70
CA TRP A 203 30.40 17.24 -29.40
C TRP A 203 31.88 16.94 -29.12
N HIS A 204 32.72 17.94 -29.33
CA HIS A 204 34.14 17.89 -29.03
C HIS A 204 34.39 18.18 -27.55
N MET A 205 34.79 17.19 -26.80
CA MET A 205 35.04 17.32 -25.37
C MET A 205 36.53 17.15 -25.08
N THR A 206 37.11 18.11 -24.36
CA THR A 206 38.49 18.00 -23.87
C THR A 206 38.48 17.43 -22.47
N ALA A 207 39.41 16.52 -22.16
CA ALA A 207 39.58 15.95 -20.84
C ALA A 207 39.75 17.05 -19.80
N THR A 208 38.80 17.10 -18.84
CA THR A 208 38.81 18.10 -17.77
C THR A 208 37.87 17.67 -16.64
N VAL A 209 38.28 17.92 -15.40
CA VAL A 209 37.42 17.73 -14.21
C VAL A 209 36.48 18.93 -13.98
N ASP A 210 36.72 20.04 -14.64
CA ASP A 210 35.92 21.26 -14.45
C ASP A 210 34.64 21.29 -15.27
N GLY A 211 34.64 20.63 -16.41
CA GLY A 211 33.46 20.47 -17.24
C GLY A 211 32.95 21.76 -17.89
N GLU A 212 32.16 21.60 -18.90
CA GLU A 212 31.42 22.68 -19.55
C GLU A 212 30.09 22.90 -18.82
N LYS A 213 29.71 24.15 -18.58
CA LYS A 213 28.42 24.47 -17.93
C LYS A 213 27.28 24.09 -18.87
N PHE A 214 26.33 23.32 -18.36
CA PHE A 214 25.19 22.80 -19.11
C PHE A 214 23.86 23.43 -18.67
N GLY A 215 23.66 23.83 -17.47
CA GLY A 215 22.41 24.41 -17.00
C GLY A 215 22.61 25.42 -15.87
N ASN A 216 21.58 26.23 -15.62
CA ASN A 216 21.59 27.26 -14.60
C ASN A 216 21.08 26.78 -13.24
N ASP A 217 21.54 27.45 -12.19
CA ASP A 217 21.23 27.12 -10.80
C ASP A 217 19.83 27.55 -10.31
N SER A 218 19.11 28.40 -11.09
CA SER A 218 17.84 28.97 -10.63
C SER A 218 16.77 27.92 -10.26
N THR A 219 16.67 26.87 -11.06
CA THR A 219 15.75 25.76 -10.84
C THR A 219 16.20 24.89 -9.67
N MET A 220 17.51 24.71 -9.52
CA MET A 220 18.09 23.81 -8.51
C MET A 220 17.94 24.32 -7.09
N LYS A 221 17.89 25.63 -6.87
CA LYS A 221 17.65 26.20 -5.53
C LYS A 221 16.31 25.81 -4.95
N ASN A 222 15.32 25.56 -5.82
CA ASN A 222 13.98 25.15 -5.41
C ASN A 222 13.85 23.62 -5.29
N VAL A 223 14.73 22.88 -5.93
CA VAL A 223 14.68 21.40 -5.99
C VAL A 223 15.59 20.76 -4.95
N LEU A 224 16.76 21.33 -4.68
CA LEU A 224 17.77 20.79 -3.76
C LEU A 224 17.97 21.69 -2.54
N ASN A 225 17.46 21.28 -1.40
CA ASN A 225 17.56 22.08 -0.17
C ASN A 225 18.97 22.08 0.46
N THR A 226 19.77 21.03 0.28
CA THR A 226 20.97 20.80 1.11
C THR A 226 22.24 20.36 0.41
N HIS A 227 22.19 20.01 -0.88
CA HIS A 227 23.34 19.41 -1.55
C HIS A 227 24.29 20.44 -2.13
N THR A 228 25.56 20.34 -1.79
CA THR A 228 26.62 21.26 -2.28
C THR A 228 27.22 20.85 -3.63
N ALA A 229 27.26 19.57 -3.90
CA ALA A 229 27.71 18.98 -5.17
C ALA A 229 27.33 17.49 -5.24
N PHE A 230 27.03 17.01 -6.42
CA PHE A 230 26.88 15.58 -6.73
C PHE A 230 27.33 15.32 -8.17
N MET A 231 27.62 14.06 -8.44
CA MET A 231 28.12 13.61 -9.74
C MET A 231 27.45 12.29 -10.11
N PHE A 232 27.12 12.11 -11.36
CA PHE A 232 26.62 10.85 -11.90
C PHE A 232 27.17 10.56 -13.28
N ASP A 233 27.39 9.28 -13.54
CA ASP A 233 27.90 8.78 -14.80
C ASP A 233 26.76 8.72 -15.85
N ILE A 234 27.07 9.18 -17.04
CA ILE A 234 26.16 9.18 -18.18
C ILE A 234 26.76 8.46 -19.39
N SER A 235 27.84 7.72 -19.17
CA SER A 235 28.51 7.01 -20.27
C SER A 235 27.55 6.05 -20.97
N VAL A 236 27.30 6.31 -22.23
CA VAL A 236 26.54 5.41 -23.10
C VAL A 236 27.42 4.33 -23.68
N SER A 237 28.73 4.53 -23.66
CA SER A 237 29.72 3.63 -24.21
C SER A 237 31.07 3.88 -23.51
N PRO A 238 31.91 2.84 -23.36
CA PRO A 238 33.31 3.02 -22.90
C PRO A 238 34.12 4.00 -23.76
N ASP A 239 33.67 4.22 -25.00
CA ASP A 239 34.34 5.13 -25.94
C ASP A 239 34.04 6.61 -25.64
N TYR A 240 32.94 6.89 -24.94
CA TYR A 240 32.47 8.24 -24.61
C TYR A 240 32.21 8.32 -23.10
N PRO A 241 33.25 8.39 -22.26
CA PRO A 241 33.09 8.49 -20.81
C PRO A 241 32.71 9.92 -20.42
N ILE A 242 31.43 10.17 -20.32
CA ILE A 242 30.84 11.48 -20.04
C ILE A 242 30.17 11.45 -18.67
N TRP A 243 30.34 12.49 -17.87
CA TRP A 243 29.71 12.64 -16.57
C TRP A 243 28.99 13.99 -16.49
N PHE A 244 27.88 13.98 -15.79
CA PHE A 244 27.23 15.19 -15.27
C PHE A 244 27.64 15.39 -13.81
N LYS A 245 27.84 16.63 -13.43
CA LYS A 245 27.95 17.03 -12.03
C LYS A 245 27.17 18.30 -11.78
N TYR A 246 26.53 18.40 -10.63
CA TYR A 246 26.05 19.65 -10.11
C TYR A 246 27.19 20.30 -9.31
N SER A 247 27.49 21.55 -9.61
CA SER A 247 28.53 22.32 -8.94
C SER A 247 28.00 23.65 -8.47
N ARG A 248 27.92 23.82 -7.17
CA ARG A 248 27.52 25.10 -6.56
C ARG A 248 28.52 26.23 -6.87
N ALA A 249 29.80 25.87 -6.94
CA ALA A 249 30.85 26.84 -7.28
C ALA A 249 30.71 27.40 -8.72
N LYS A 250 30.21 26.58 -9.66
CA LYS A 250 29.92 26.99 -11.05
C LYS A 250 28.47 27.44 -11.26
N ASN A 251 27.67 27.39 -10.20
CA ASN A 251 26.28 27.78 -10.22
C ASN A 251 25.43 27.02 -11.26
N GLY A 252 25.55 25.68 -11.26
CA GLY A 252 24.76 24.85 -12.16
C GLY A 252 25.35 23.48 -12.51
N PHE A 253 24.73 22.83 -13.48
CA PHE A 253 25.20 21.58 -14.03
C PHE A 253 26.37 21.75 -14.96
N CYS A 254 27.33 20.84 -14.88
CA CYS A 254 28.48 20.77 -15.75
C CYS A 254 28.60 19.39 -16.36
N VAL A 255 28.92 19.33 -17.64
CA VAL A 255 29.27 18.11 -18.36
C VAL A 255 30.77 18.03 -18.47
N PHE A 256 31.36 16.90 -18.20
CA PHE A 256 32.82 16.73 -18.30
C PHE A 256 33.20 15.34 -18.77
N THR A 257 34.43 15.17 -19.21
CA THR A 257 35.03 13.91 -19.58
C THR A 257 36.46 13.84 -19.06
N MET A 258 36.92 12.66 -18.67
CA MET A 258 38.33 12.44 -18.31
C MET A 258 39.22 12.01 -19.49
N LYS A 259 38.58 11.77 -20.65
CA LYS A 259 39.26 11.40 -21.88
C LYS A 259 38.80 12.33 -23.01
N THR A 260 39.72 13.02 -23.65
CA THR A 260 39.37 13.82 -24.83
C THR A 260 38.73 12.95 -25.90
N CYS A 261 37.51 13.29 -26.28
CA CYS A 261 36.71 12.52 -27.24
C CYS A 261 35.83 13.45 -28.07
N THR A 262 35.36 12.93 -29.20
CA THR A 262 34.31 13.54 -30.01
C THR A 262 33.15 12.60 -30.09
N VAL A 263 32.00 13.02 -29.58
CA VAL A 263 30.76 12.28 -29.72
C VAL A 263 30.08 12.74 -31.02
N PRO A 264 29.85 11.82 -31.97
CA PRO A 264 29.30 12.21 -33.28
C PRO A 264 27.88 12.74 -33.18
N ARG A 265 27.54 13.67 -34.09
CA ARG A 265 26.17 14.10 -34.34
C ARG A 265 25.24 12.90 -34.54
N GLY A 266 24.02 12.97 -34.01
CA GLY A 266 23.01 11.94 -34.09
C GLY A 266 23.18 10.84 -33.08
N THR A 267 24.24 10.84 -32.26
CA THR A 267 24.37 9.90 -31.15
C THR A 267 23.25 10.17 -30.14
N TRP A 268 22.49 9.11 -29.82
CA TRP A 268 21.52 9.18 -28.73
C TRP A 268 22.23 9.03 -27.39
N LEU A 269 21.97 9.97 -26.53
CA LEU A 269 22.41 9.94 -25.14
C LEU A 269 21.20 9.91 -24.22
N SER A 270 21.26 9.12 -23.15
CA SER A 270 20.22 9.13 -22.10
C SER A 270 20.78 8.61 -20.78
N GLY A 271 20.19 9.06 -19.70
CA GLY A 271 20.50 8.59 -18.36
C GLY A 271 19.62 9.25 -17.31
N SER A 272 19.64 8.71 -16.12
CA SER A 272 18.99 9.32 -14.97
C SER A 272 19.80 9.10 -13.71
N HIS A 273 19.61 9.99 -12.74
CA HIS A 273 20.18 9.88 -11.41
C HIS A 273 19.16 10.31 -10.39
N MET A 274 18.91 9.45 -9.43
CA MET A 274 17.96 9.68 -8.35
C MET A 274 18.70 9.90 -7.03
N MET A 275 18.27 10.88 -6.26
CA MET A 275 18.85 11.16 -4.95
C MET A 275 17.79 11.65 -3.97
N LEU A 276 18.10 11.63 -2.69
CA LEU A 276 17.27 12.24 -1.66
C LEU A 276 17.28 13.76 -1.81
N ARG A 277 16.13 14.35 -1.64
CA ARG A 277 15.90 15.79 -1.70
C ARG A 277 16.22 16.50 -0.39
#